data_66bd7a3709be4518c57b1342d19d432f
#
_entry.id   66bd7a3709be4518c57b1342d19d432f
#
_cell.length_a   1.000
_cell.length_b   1.000
_cell.length_c   1.000
_cell.angle_alpha   90.00
_cell.angle_beta   90.00
_cell.angle_gamma   90.00
#
_symmetry.space_group_name_H-M   'P 1'
#
loop_
_entity.id
_entity.type
_entity.pdbx_description
1 polymer ?
#
loop_
_entity_poly.entity_id
_entity_poly.type
_entity_poly.pdbx_seq_one_letter_code
_entity_poly.pdbx_strand_id
1 'polypeptide(L)'
;MPTVTFIGHAGVSVDAAAFHLLADPWLAPTGAFLGAWHQYPRNDHLDLAPLLDADWVAVSHEHLDHFDPWVIERLPARTRILIPCYPGPAFRERITAAAGGRQVIEIRPWEKFTLDNRGSWITVIPELSPMCHDAAFLIVADGRAILHCNDARLTAAQARRAKHMAGGRLDLMALQTSGASWHPICYEYSAAEMAEVSAAKRVSKLRAAQRLVRQTEPVLAAPFAGPPCFLDAEVEHLNRVLDQADGAFCDPEVATGWLREHLPGQRWECFKPGDAVDLDTGEITRDPVSAVFSFADDARGDYLRRYAADRAGAIAGVLADHPEPGPDLFDRFTAHFARLGGLSDYFLRRISMIVRFDVTGPHGGSWDVDFSPGGLTVAQASPGVRPHYRITTAARWLDGVLTGRMAWEDLLISFRLSLYRDPDVYNDHLVGLLKHANAPALEAVEAYETGRDESERIVVADAGARYDIPRYCPHAGEDLSVGSVVRDGRIHCLAHNFAFDLATGECLNARAANLTSRAL
;
A
#
# COMPACT_ATOMS: atom_id res chain seq x y z
N MET A 1 3.07 25.71 -18.73
CA MET A 1 1.76 25.14 -18.31
C MET A 1 2.04 23.74 -17.82
N PRO A 2 1.71 23.40 -16.57
CA PRO A 2 2.04 22.08 -16.06
C PRO A 2 1.09 21.01 -16.62
N THR A 3 1.67 19.97 -17.20
CA THR A 3 0.96 18.81 -17.73
C THR A 3 1.26 17.62 -16.84
N VAL A 4 0.23 16.85 -16.50
CA VAL A 4 0.38 15.59 -15.78
C VAL A 4 0.03 14.44 -16.70
N THR A 5 0.99 13.55 -16.94
CA THR A 5 0.82 12.33 -17.73
C THR A 5 0.78 11.13 -16.79
N PHE A 6 -0.24 10.30 -16.89
CA PHE A 6 -0.35 9.06 -16.15
C PHE A 6 0.50 7.98 -16.85
N ILE A 7 1.43 7.37 -16.11
CA ILE A 7 2.37 6.37 -16.67
C ILE A 7 2.06 4.93 -16.27
N GLY A 8 1.01 4.74 -15.50
CA GLY A 8 0.51 3.43 -15.06
C GLY A 8 0.61 3.24 -13.55
N HIS A 9 -0.26 2.42 -12.98
CA HIS A 9 -0.41 2.14 -11.57
C HIS A 9 -0.54 3.45 -10.74
N ALA A 10 0.43 3.79 -9.90
CA ALA A 10 0.52 5.06 -9.19
C ALA A 10 1.44 6.08 -9.90
N GLY A 11 2.10 5.69 -10.98
CA GLY A 11 3.10 6.49 -11.64
C GLY A 11 2.52 7.69 -12.39
N VAL A 12 3.10 8.88 -12.18
CA VAL A 12 2.80 10.07 -12.96
C VAL A 12 4.08 10.81 -13.37
N SER A 13 4.02 11.47 -14.53
CA SER A 13 5.00 12.44 -15.00
C SER A 13 4.40 13.83 -14.87
N VAL A 14 5.15 14.78 -14.33
CA VAL A 14 4.77 16.20 -14.20
C VAL A 14 5.75 17.02 -15.01
N ASP A 15 5.28 17.54 -16.14
CA ASP A 15 6.03 18.46 -16.98
C ASP A 15 5.68 19.89 -16.62
N ALA A 16 6.61 20.63 -16.02
CA ALA A 16 6.50 22.03 -15.67
C ALA A 16 7.42 22.88 -16.54
N ALA A 17 7.25 24.19 -16.52
CA ALA A 17 8.04 25.10 -17.36
C ALA A 17 9.56 25.07 -17.09
N ALA A 18 10.00 24.58 -15.92
CA ALA A 18 11.40 24.60 -15.49
C ALA A 18 11.94 23.24 -15.06
N PHE A 19 11.14 22.20 -15.01
CA PHE A 19 11.58 20.85 -14.61
C PHE A 19 10.62 19.77 -15.13
N HIS A 20 11.16 18.56 -15.22
CA HIS A 20 10.42 17.32 -15.39
C HIS A 20 10.57 16.46 -14.13
N LEU A 21 9.44 16.02 -13.54
CA LEU A 21 9.40 15.20 -12.34
C LEU A 21 8.60 13.91 -12.60
N LEU A 22 9.18 12.77 -12.23
CA LEU A 22 8.47 11.50 -12.12
C LEU A 22 8.10 11.25 -10.67
N ALA A 23 6.87 10.81 -10.41
CA ALA A 23 6.46 10.33 -9.09
C ALA A 23 6.04 8.87 -9.20
N ASP A 24 6.61 8.01 -8.38
CA ASP A 24 6.39 6.56 -8.28
C ASP A 24 6.37 5.84 -9.64
N PRO A 25 7.40 6.00 -10.49
CA PRO A 25 7.43 5.38 -11.81
C PRO A 25 7.66 3.87 -11.72
N TRP A 26 6.71 3.06 -12.19
CA TRP A 26 6.85 1.61 -12.30
C TRP A 26 6.77 1.16 -13.77
N LEU A 27 7.92 0.81 -14.33
CA LEU A 27 8.10 0.49 -15.76
C LEU A 27 8.84 -0.84 -16.00
N ALA A 28 9.35 -1.49 -14.95
CA ALA A 28 10.13 -2.72 -15.07
C ALA A 28 9.36 -3.82 -15.81
N PRO A 29 9.93 -4.40 -16.88
CA PRO A 29 9.30 -5.48 -17.61
C PRO A 29 9.22 -6.79 -16.82
N THR A 30 10.02 -6.93 -15.75
CA THR A 30 10.00 -8.06 -14.83
C THR A 30 8.83 -8.02 -13.84
N GLY A 31 8.05 -6.93 -13.84
CA GLY A 31 7.02 -6.71 -12.84
C GLY A 31 7.59 -6.35 -11.46
N ALA A 32 6.75 -6.42 -10.44
CA ALA A 32 7.10 -6.18 -9.04
C ALA A 32 6.89 -7.44 -8.20
N PHE A 33 7.38 -7.43 -6.95
CA PHE A 33 7.13 -8.47 -5.95
C PHE A 33 7.37 -9.89 -6.49
N LEU A 34 8.64 -10.21 -6.79
CA LEU A 34 9.05 -11.51 -7.32
C LEU A 34 8.43 -11.83 -8.70
N GLY A 35 8.18 -10.80 -9.52
CA GLY A 35 7.52 -10.96 -10.82
C GLY A 35 6.07 -11.41 -10.75
N ALA A 36 5.44 -11.30 -9.56
CA ALA A 36 4.03 -11.66 -9.39
C ALA A 36 3.08 -10.60 -9.96
N TRP A 37 3.42 -9.32 -9.76
CA TRP A 37 2.61 -8.20 -10.20
C TRP A 37 3.11 -7.61 -11.50
N HIS A 38 2.19 -7.31 -12.41
CA HIS A 38 2.46 -6.60 -13.65
C HIS A 38 1.48 -5.43 -13.82
N GLN A 39 1.91 -4.41 -14.55
CA GLN A 39 1.11 -3.22 -14.85
C GLN A 39 -0.19 -3.61 -15.57
N TYR A 40 -1.33 -3.06 -15.13
CA TYR A 40 -2.63 -3.33 -15.74
C TYR A 40 -3.47 -2.04 -15.80
N PRO A 41 -3.67 -1.49 -17.01
CA PRO A 41 -3.13 -1.94 -18.31
C PRO A 41 -1.60 -1.88 -18.38
N ARG A 42 -1.02 -2.63 -19.34
CA ARG A 42 0.41 -2.55 -19.62
C ARG A 42 0.80 -1.15 -20.12
N ASN A 43 2.00 -0.72 -19.79
CA ASN A 43 2.52 0.61 -20.09
C ASN A 43 3.81 0.61 -20.95
N ASP A 44 4.18 -0.54 -21.50
CA ASP A 44 5.42 -0.73 -22.26
C ASP A 44 5.38 -0.17 -23.70
N HIS A 45 4.25 0.44 -24.09
CA HIS A 45 4.14 1.23 -25.33
C HIS A 45 4.64 2.67 -25.16
N LEU A 46 4.86 3.14 -23.90
CA LEU A 46 5.30 4.50 -23.64
C LEU A 46 6.73 4.72 -24.14
N ASP A 47 6.97 5.90 -24.71
CA ASP A 47 8.33 6.31 -25.09
C ASP A 47 9.16 6.60 -23.85
N LEU A 48 10.11 5.71 -23.57
CA LEU A 48 10.94 5.82 -22.37
C LEU A 48 11.99 6.93 -22.45
N ALA A 49 12.42 7.35 -23.65
CA ALA A 49 13.51 8.30 -23.78
C ALA A 49 13.16 9.68 -23.20
N PRO A 50 12.06 10.34 -23.61
CA PRO A 50 11.63 11.58 -22.97
C PRO A 50 11.15 11.37 -21.54
N LEU A 51 10.49 10.25 -21.24
CA LEU A 51 9.94 9.97 -19.93
C LEU A 51 11.06 9.85 -18.86
N LEU A 52 12.16 9.17 -19.16
CA LEU A 52 13.27 8.99 -18.22
C LEU A 52 14.23 10.17 -18.17
N ASP A 53 14.10 11.17 -19.05
CA ASP A 53 14.95 12.37 -19.03
C ASP A 53 14.52 13.38 -17.94
N ALA A 54 14.26 12.86 -16.74
CA ALA A 54 13.73 13.61 -15.61
C ALA A 54 14.82 14.35 -14.81
N ASP A 55 14.47 15.53 -14.30
CA ASP A 55 15.30 16.28 -13.35
C ASP A 55 15.14 15.74 -11.92
N TRP A 56 13.91 15.30 -11.61
CA TRP A 56 13.52 14.81 -10.30
C TRP A 56 12.78 13.47 -10.41
N VAL A 57 13.04 12.59 -9.46
CA VAL A 57 12.20 11.42 -9.21
C VAL A 57 11.78 11.42 -7.76
N ALA A 58 10.49 11.39 -7.48
CA ALA A 58 9.93 11.25 -6.14
C ALA A 58 9.45 9.80 -5.94
N VAL A 59 9.92 9.14 -4.88
CA VAL A 59 9.52 7.78 -4.51
C VAL A 59 8.89 7.81 -3.13
N SER A 60 7.62 7.40 -3.06
CA SER A 60 6.80 7.54 -1.84
C SER A 60 7.16 6.53 -0.75
N HIS A 61 7.48 5.31 -1.11
CA HIS A 61 7.83 4.23 -0.18
C HIS A 61 8.57 3.08 -0.89
N GLU A 62 8.91 2.04 -0.13
CA GLU A 62 9.79 0.95 -0.57
C GLU A 62 9.15 -0.13 -1.46
N HIS A 63 7.83 -0.12 -1.69
CA HIS A 63 7.16 -1.13 -2.51
C HIS A 63 7.62 -1.05 -3.96
N LEU A 64 7.85 -2.21 -4.58
CA LEU A 64 8.46 -2.32 -5.92
C LEU A 64 7.59 -1.83 -7.07
N ASP A 65 6.31 -1.59 -6.85
CA ASP A 65 5.37 -0.94 -7.78
C ASP A 65 5.35 0.60 -7.66
N HIS A 66 6.17 1.15 -6.74
CA HIS A 66 6.46 2.58 -6.56
C HIS A 66 7.96 2.88 -6.63
N PHE A 67 8.77 2.06 -5.96
CA PHE A 67 10.22 2.08 -6.06
C PHE A 67 10.68 1.05 -7.09
N ASP A 68 10.99 1.50 -8.29
CA ASP A 68 11.45 0.65 -9.39
C ASP A 68 12.96 0.80 -9.61
N PRO A 69 13.80 -0.13 -9.13
CA PRO A 69 15.24 -0.08 -9.36
C PRO A 69 15.62 -0.06 -10.84
N TRP A 70 14.83 -0.74 -11.70
CA TRP A 70 15.05 -0.76 -13.14
C TRP A 70 14.93 0.65 -13.76
N VAL A 71 13.99 1.45 -13.28
CA VAL A 71 13.84 2.87 -13.67
C VAL A 71 15.02 3.67 -13.13
N ILE A 72 15.31 3.56 -11.82
CA ILE A 72 16.38 4.33 -11.18
C ILE A 72 17.73 4.15 -11.88
N GLU A 73 18.09 2.94 -12.28
CA GLU A 73 19.33 2.65 -12.99
C GLU A 73 19.46 3.37 -14.34
N ARG A 74 18.32 3.63 -15.01
CA ARG A 74 18.25 4.22 -16.37
C ARG A 74 18.12 5.73 -16.40
N LEU A 75 17.90 6.36 -15.24
CA LEU A 75 17.84 7.82 -15.14
C LEU A 75 19.19 8.48 -15.49
N PRO A 76 19.19 9.71 -16.01
CA PRO A 76 20.41 10.49 -16.16
C PRO A 76 21.15 10.68 -14.83
N ALA A 77 22.48 10.82 -14.89
CA ALA A 77 23.28 11.04 -13.68
C ALA A 77 22.94 12.36 -12.94
N ARG A 78 22.33 13.34 -13.64
CA ARG A 78 21.88 14.61 -13.07
C ARG A 78 20.60 14.49 -12.26
N THR A 79 19.80 13.45 -12.49
CA THR A 79 18.51 13.26 -11.81
C THR A 79 18.72 13.14 -10.31
N ARG A 80 17.93 13.86 -9.54
CA ARG A 80 17.92 13.81 -8.08
C ARG A 80 16.68 13.05 -7.59
N ILE A 81 16.87 12.24 -6.55
CA ILE A 81 15.83 11.35 -6.02
C ILE A 81 15.32 11.94 -4.71
N LEU A 82 14.01 12.15 -4.63
CA LEU A 82 13.31 12.70 -3.46
C LEU A 82 12.56 11.57 -2.77
N ILE A 83 12.75 11.43 -1.46
CA ILE A 83 12.07 10.40 -0.64
C ILE A 83 11.54 11.00 0.66
N PRO A 84 10.49 10.41 1.27
CA PRO A 84 10.09 10.74 2.62
C PRO A 84 11.15 10.38 3.66
N CYS A 85 11.27 11.20 4.70
CA CYS A 85 12.06 10.87 5.89
C CYS A 85 11.20 9.98 6.81
N TYR A 86 11.41 8.65 6.75
CA TYR A 86 10.75 7.68 7.61
C TYR A 86 11.56 7.35 8.87
N PRO A 87 10.92 6.85 9.94
CA PRO A 87 11.63 6.25 11.08
C PRO A 87 12.43 5.02 10.63
N GLY A 88 13.72 5.01 10.94
CA GLY A 88 14.63 3.93 10.53
C GLY A 88 15.28 4.13 9.16
N PRO A 89 16.42 3.47 8.90
CA PRO A 89 17.25 3.72 7.74
C PRO A 89 16.91 2.86 6.51
N ALA A 90 16.10 1.81 6.66
CA ALA A 90 15.97 0.72 5.69
C ALA A 90 15.58 1.21 4.28
N PHE A 91 14.58 2.06 4.15
CA PHE A 91 14.15 2.60 2.85
C PHE A 91 15.23 3.46 2.21
N ARG A 92 15.83 4.39 2.98
CA ARG A 92 16.93 5.23 2.49
C ARG A 92 18.12 4.40 2.03
N GLU A 93 18.50 3.37 2.78
CA GLU A 93 19.61 2.48 2.43
C GLU A 93 19.30 1.72 1.13
N ARG A 94 18.09 1.16 1.00
CA ARG A 94 17.63 0.44 -0.20
C ARG A 94 17.67 1.33 -1.45
N ILE A 95 17.13 2.55 -1.37
CA ILE A 95 17.11 3.46 -2.53
C ILE A 95 18.50 4.01 -2.84
N THR A 96 19.33 4.27 -1.83
CA THR A 96 20.69 4.73 -2.02
C THR A 96 21.55 3.67 -2.73
N ALA A 97 21.35 2.40 -2.40
CA ALA A 97 22.03 1.29 -3.08
C ALA A 97 21.67 1.24 -4.58
N ALA A 98 20.40 1.51 -4.94
CA ALA A 98 19.95 1.54 -6.33
C ALA A 98 20.31 2.86 -7.06
N ALA A 99 20.61 3.93 -6.34
CA ALA A 99 20.76 5.28 -6.91
C ALA A 99 21.98 5.45 -7.86
N GLY A 100 22.98 4.54 -7.83
CA GLY A 100 24.12 4.58 -8.74
C GLY A 100 24.91 5.90 -8.67
N GLY A 101 25.05 6.48 -7.48
CA GLY A 101 25.74 7.76 -7.24
C GLY A 101 24.88 9.02 -7.43
N ARG A 102 23.60 8.90 -7.80
CA ARG A 102 22.67 10.04 -7.85
C ARG A 102 22.37 10.54 -6.44
N GLN A 103 22.09 11.83 -6.32
CA GLN A 103 21.77 12.42 -5.04
C GLN A 103 20.39 11.96 -4.55
N VAL A 104 20.34 11.34 -3.36
CA VAL A 104 19.11 11.01 -2.63
C VAL A 104 18.87 12.07 -1.56
N ILE A 105 17.68 12.65 -1.55
CA ILE A 105 17.28 13.76 -0.67
C ILE A 105 16.04 13.33 0.11
N GLU A 106 16.15 13.33 1.44
CA GLU A 106 15.03 13.07 2.33
C GLU A 106 14.25 14.37 2.60
N ILE A 107 12.94 14.32 2.39
CA ILE A 107 12.02 15.42 2.71
C ILE A 107 11.31 15.09 4.02
N ARG A 108 11.41 16.00 4.99
CA ARG A 108 10.67 15.86 6.25
C ARG A 108 9.18 16.08 6.04
N PRO A 109 8.32 15.42 6.81
CA PRO A 109 6.88 15.61 6.74
C PRO A 109 6.48 17.09 6.77
N TRP A 110 5.68 17.52 5.76
CA TRP A 110 5.16 18.88 5.62
C TRP A 110 6.20 19.97 5.34
N GLU A 111 7.47 19.64 5.21
CA GLU A 111 8.51 20.58 4.77
C GLU A 111 8.40 20.79 3.25
N LYS A 112 8.42 22.06 2.82
CA LYS A 112 8.43 22.40 1.40
C LYS A 112 9.84 22.28 0.85
N PHE A 113 10.02 21.40 -0.12
CA PHE A 113 11.25 21.27 -0.87
C PHE A 113 11.10 21.99 -2.22
N THR A 114 11.97 22.96 -2.50
CA THR A 114 11.92 23.78 -3.72
C THR A 114 12.43 22.97 -4.92
N LEU A 115 11.60 22.91 -5.99
CA LEU A 115 11.93 22.19 -7.23
C LEU A 115 12.62 23.10 -8.26
N ASP A 116 12.26 24.39 -8.27
CA ASP A 116 12.80 25.38 -9.21
C ASP A 116 12.91 26.78 -8.56
N ASN A 117 13.35 27.77 -9.34
CA ASN A 117 13.42 29.17 -8.91
C ASN A 117 12.15 29.99 -9.22
N ARG A 118 11.05 29.34 -9.62
CA ARG A 118 9.78 29.97 -10.01
C ARG A 118 8.67 29.77 -8.99
N GLY A 119 9.00 29.14 -7.86
CA GLY A 119 8.06 28.94 -6.76
C GLY A 119 7.39 27.56 -6.76
N SER A 120 7.87 26.62 -7.59
CA SER A 120 7.41 25.23 -7.54
C SER A 120 8.08 24.49 -6.39
N TRP A 121 7.32 23.62 -5.74
CA TRP A 121 7.78 22.87 -4.58
C TRP A 121 7.02 21.53 -4.41
N ILE A 122 7.61 20.63 -3.66
CA ILE A 122 7.00 19.36 -3.23
C ILE A 122 7.07 19.24 -1.71
N THR A 123 6.10 18.58 -1.10
CA THR A 123 6.19 18.11 0.28
C THR A 123 5.64 16.69 0.41
N VAL A 124 6.04 15.99 1.46
CA VAL A 124 5.59 14.63 1.77
C VAL A 124 4.58 14.66 2.91
N ILE A 125 3.58 13.79 2.83
CA ILE A 125 2.51 13.63 3.81
C ILE A 125 2.42 12.14 4.16
N PRO A 126 3.21 11.66 5.14
CA PRO A 126 3.17 10.25 5.55
C PRO A 126 1.86 9.92 6.28
N GLU A 127 1.48 8.65 6.30
CA GLU A 127 0.46 8.15 7.22
C GLU A 127 0.84 8.51 8.67
N LEU A 128 -0.16 8.72 9.53
CA LEU A 128 0.10 9.13 10.91
C LEU A 128 0.68 8.00 11.75
N SER A 129 0.22 6.78 11.52
CA SER A 129 0.78 5.60 12.19
C SER A 129 2.11 5.21 11.54
N PRO A 130 3.20 5.16 12.29
CA PRO A 130 4.48 4.68 11.76
C PRO A 130 4.51 3.16 11.51
N MET A 131 3.39 2.45 11.72
CA MET A 131 3.19 1.07 11.30
C MET A 131 3.19 0.94 9.77
N CYS A 132 2.79 2.00 9.04
CA CYS A 132 2.82 2.06 7.58
C CYS A 132 3.82 3.13 7.11
N HIS A 133 4.68 2.76 6.16
CA HIS A 133 5.63 3.69 5.53
C HIS A 133 5.08 4.25 4.21
N ASP A 134 3.78 4.49 4.12
CA ASP A 134 3.17 5.10 2.94
C ASP A 134 3.11 6.63 3.09
N ALA A 135 3.38 7.35 2.00
CA ALA A 135 3.32 8.81 1.97
C ALA A 135 2.72 9.35 0.69
N ALA A 136 1.85 10.36 0.81
CA ALA A 136 1.39 11.15 -0.32
C ALA A 136 2.37 12.29 -0.63
N PHE A 137 2.34 12.76 -1.89
CA PHE A 137 3.03 13.98 -2.32
C PHE A 137 2.03 15.10 -2.58
N LEU A 138 2.29 16.28 -2.02
CA LEU A 138 1.67 17.51 -2.50
C LEU A 138 2.72 18.24 -3.35
N ILE A 139 2.45 18.32 -4.65
CA ILE A 139 3.32 18.94 -5.65
C ILE A 139 2.66 20.23 -6.12
N VAL A 140 3.38 21.36 -6.05
CA VAL A 140 2.96 22.61 -6.67
C VAL A 140 3.92 22.92 -7.80
N ALA A 141 3.41 22.89 -9.04
CA ALA A 141 4.14 23.11 -10.27
C ALA A 141 3.51 24.28 -11.03
N ASP A 142 4.28 25.33 -11.33
CA ASP A 142 3.82 26.55 -12.02
C ASP A 142 2.50 27.13 -11.43
N GLY A 143 2.33 27.03 -10.09
CA GLY A 143 1.15 27.52 -9.37
C GLY A 143 -0.07 26.58 -9.39
N ARG A 144 0.03 25.38 -9.97
CA ARG A 144 -1.00 24.33 -9.92
C ARG A 144 -0.66 23.27 -8.90
N ALA A 145 -1.66 22.82 -8.17
CA ALA A 145 -1.49 21.89 -7.05
C ALA A 145 -1.99 20.49 -7.38
N ILE A 146 -1.13 19.51 -7.19
CA ILE A 146 -1.39 18.09 -7.40
C ILE A 146 -1.26 17.40 -6.04
N LEU A 147 -2.32 16.77 -5.55
CA LEU A 147 -2.26 15.86 -4.41
C LEU A 147 -2.20 14.41 -4.93
N HIS A 148 -1.01 13.87 -4.96
CA HIS A 148 -0.72 12.50 -5.37
C HIS A 148 -0.71 11.61 -4.13
N CYS A 149 -1.85 10.96 -3.86
CA CYS A 149 -2.03 10.22 -2.60
C CYS A 149 -1.29 8.90 -2.54
N ASN A 150 -0.85 8.34 -3.67
CA ASN A 150 -0.24 7.02 -3.73
C ASN A 150 -1.10 5.98 -3.01
N ASP A 151 -0.48 5.10 -2.25
CA ASP A 151 -1.14 4.12 -1.39
C ASP A 151 -1.53 4.70 -0.03
N ALA A 152 -1.03 5.91 0.31
CA ALA A 152 -1.24 6.54 1.60
C ALA A 152 -2.71 6.83 1.89
N ARG A 153 -3.15 6.42 3.08
CA ARG A 153 -4.52 6.61 3.58
C ARG A 153 -4.58 7.87 4.43
N LEU A 154 -4.67 9.00 3.75
CA LEU A 154 -4.72 10.29 4.42
C LEU A 154 -5.97 10.43 5.29
N THR A 155 -5.80 10.96 6.50
CA THR A 155 -6.90 11.44 7.31
C THR A 155 -7.55 12.68 6.70
N ALA A 156 -8.80 12.95 7.06
CA ALA A 156 -9.48 14.16 6.62
C ALA A 156 -8.73 15.45 7.04
N ALA A 157 -8.09 15.44 8.21
CA ALA A 157 -7.29 16.57 8.69
C ALA A 157 -6.04 16.80 7.82
N GLN A 158 -5.32 15.73 7.47
CA GLN A 158 -4.17 15.80 6.58
C GLN A 158 -4.55 16.32 5.19
N ALA A 159 -5.64 15.80 4.61
CA ALA A 159 -6.12 16.23 3.30
C ALA A 159 -6.53 17.73 3.28
N ARG A 160 -7.22 18.22 4.33
CA ARG A 160 -7.54 19.64 4.48
C ARG A 160 -6.29 20.51 4.66
N ARG A 161 -5.30 20.03 5.44
CA ARG A 161 -4.02 20.74 5.60
C ARG A 161 -3.28 20.84 4.26
N ALA A 162 -3.25 19.77 3.47
CA ALA A 162 -2.65 19.77 2.14
C ALA A 162 -3.32 20.83 1.22
N LYS A 163 -4.67 20.85 1.17
CA LYS A 163 -5.42 21.87 0.43
C LYS A 163 -5.08 23.29 0.92
N HIS A 164 -4.99 23.51 2.22
CA HIS A 164 -4.62 24.82 2.78
C HIS A 164 -3.20 25.24 2.38
N MET A 165 -2.22 24.32 2.47
CA MET A 165 -0.84 24.57 2.05
C MET A 165 -0.72 24.90 0.56
N ALA A 166 -1.62 24.35 -0.26
CA ALA A 166 -1.74 24.64 -1.69
C ALA A 166 -2.48 25.96 -2.02
N GLY A 167 -2.73 26.81 -1.02
CA GLY A 167 -3.47 28.07 -1.23
C GLY A 167 -4.99 27.91 -1.32
N GLY A 168 -5.55 26.80 -0.82
CA GLY A 168 -6.99 26.54 -0.78
C GLY A 168 -7.57 25.83 -2.01
N ARG A 169 -6.74 25.48 -3.00
CA ARG A 169 -7.16 24.79 -4.23
C ARG A 169 -6.26 23.59 -4.51
N LEU A 170 -6.87 22.50 -4.94
CA LEU A 170 -6.20 21.35 -5.55
C LEU A 170 -6.70 21.24 -6.99
N ASP A 171 -5.78 21.27 -7.96
CA ASP A 171 -6.12 21.14 -9.39
C ASP A 171 -6.32 19.69 -9.79
N LEU A 172 -5.51 18.78 -9.23
CA LEU A 172 -5.64 17.33 -9.40
C LEU A 172 -5.47 16.61 -8.06
N MET A 173 -6.33 15.65 -7.80
CA MET A 173 -6.16 14.67 -6.71
C MET A 173 -6.20 13.27 -7.29
N ALA A 174 -5.07 12.58 -7.27
CA ALA A 174 -4.94 11.18 -7.66
C ALA A 174 -4.90 10.32 -6.39
N LEU A 175 -5.77 9.29 -6.29
CA LEU A 175 -5.97 8.56 -5.05
C LEU A 175 -6.29 7.09 -5.28
N GLN A 176 -5.78 6.23 -4.36
CA GLN A 176 -5.99 4.80 -4.41
C GLN A 176 -7.45 4.41 -4.17
N THR A 177 -7.99 3.56 -5.02
CA THR A 177 -9.33 2.97 -4.89
C THR A 177 -9.32 1.44 -4.90
N SER A 178 -8.28 0.81 -5.42
CA SER A 178 -8.14 -0.64 -5.52
C SER A 178 -7.74 -1.28 -4.19
N GLY A 179 -6.70 -0.78 -3.54
CA GLY A 179 -6.22 -1.27 -2.25
C GLY A 179 -5.73 -2.71 -2.28
N ALA A 180 -4.89 -3.02 -3.26
CA ALA A 180 -4.23 -4.31 -3.36
C ALA A 180 -3.46 -4.65 -2.08
N SER A 181 -3.73 -5.81 -1.50
CA SER A 181 -3.03 -6.35 -0.34
C SER A 181 -3.31 -7.85 -0.23
N TRP A 182 -2.49 -8.57 0.56
CA TRP A 182 -2.68 -10.01 0.80
C TRP A 182 -4.03 -10.38 1.45
N HIS A 183 -4.70 -9.47 2.15
CA HIS A 183 -6.05 -9.69 2.64
C HIS A 183 -7.09 -9.13 1.65
N PRO A 184 -8.15 -9.89 1.27
CA PRO A 184 -8.49 -11.25 1.73
C PRO A 184 -7.87 -12.38 0.89
N ILE A 185 -7.25 -12.08 -0.25
CA ILE A 185 -6.96 -13.02 -1.34
C ILE A 185 -6.01 -14.17 -0.99
N CYS A 186 -5.07 -13.94 -0.07
CA CYS A 186 -4.17 -14.99 0.41
C CYS A 186 -4.74 -15.80 1.57
N TYR A 187 -5.93 -15.43 2.10
CA TYR A 187 -6.54 -16.13 3.22
C TYR A 187 -7.41 -17.31 2.79
N GLU A 188 -7.39 -18.35 3.60
CA GLU A 188 -8.17 -19.58 3.41
C GLU A 188 -9.63 -19.35 3.83
N TYR A 189 -10.38 -18.59 3.03
CA TYR A 189 -11.80 -18.40 3.18
C TYR A 189 -12.60 -19.36 2.30
N SER A 190 -13.81 -19.72 2.71
CA SER A 190 -14.78 -20.30 1.80
C SER A 190 -15.14 -19.32 0.69
N ALA A 191 -15.68 -19.78 -0.43
CA ALA A 191 -16.07 -18.91 -1.54
C ALA A 191 -17.09 -17.83 -1.11
N ALA A 192 -18.02 -18.15 -0.20
CA ALA A 192 -19.00 -17.20 0.31
C ALA A 192 -18.35 -16.13 1.20
N GLU A 193 -17.49 -16.52 2.13
CA GLU A 193 -16.74 -15.58 2.98
C GLU A 193 -15.82 -14.69 2.15
N MET A 194 -15.12 -15.26 1.16
CA MET A 194 -14.26 -14.49 0.25
C MET A 194 -15.05 -13.41 -0.49
N ALA A 195 -16.24 -13.74 -1.01
CA ALA A 195 -17.09 -12.79 -1.72
C ALA A 195 -17.58 -11.66 -0.79
N GLU A 196 -18.02 -12.01 0.43
CA GLU A 196 -18.47 -11.03 1.43
C GLU A 196 -17.35 -10.06 1.84
N VAL A 197 -16.18 -10.60 2.20
CA VAL A 197 -15.03 -9.80 2.64
C VAL A 197 -14.49 -8.94 1.51
N SER A 198 -14.46 -9.46 0.27
CA SER A 198 -14.04 -8.71 -0.93
C SER A 198 -14.97 -7.53 -1.20
N ALA A 199 -16.29 -7.75 -1.15
CA ALA A 199 -17.29 -6.69 -1.34
C ALA A 199 -17.17 -5.61 -0.25
N ALA A 200 -17.02 -6.01 1.02
CA ALA A 200 -16.85 -5.08 2.13
C ALA A 200 -15.58 -4.24 1.98
N LYS A 201 -14.47 -4.86 1.60
CA LYS A 201 -13.19 -4.17 1.35
C LYS A 201 -13.32 -3.14 0.24
N ARG A 202 -13.89 -3.53 -0.92
CA ARG A 202 -14.09 -2.65 -2.07
C ARG A 202 -14.94 -1.43 -1.69
N VAL A 203 -16.09 -1.62 -1.05
CA VAL A 203 -16.96 -0.52 -0.60
C VAL A 203 -16.25 0.39 0.40
N SER A 204 -15.48 -0.18 1.33
CA SER A 204 -14.71 0.60 2.31
C SER A 204 -13.70 1.54 1.62
N LYS A 205 -12.95 1.03 0.64
CA LYS A 205 -11.99 1.84 -0.14
C LYS A 205 -12.68 2.98 -0.91
N LEU A 206 -13.77 2.68 -1.61
CA LEU A 206 -14.51 3.70 -2.36
C LEU A 206 -15.10 4.78 -1.44
N ARG A 207 -15.62 4.42 -0.26
CA ARG A 207 -16.09 5.39 0.74
C ARG A 207 -14.96 6.24 1.31
N ALA A 208 -13.78 5.67 1.53
CA ALA A 208 -12.61 6.43 1.97
C ALA A 208 -12.20 7.47 0.91
N ALA A 209 -12.13 7.08 -0.37
CA ALA A 209 -11.87 7.98 -1.49
C ALA A 209 -12.93 9.08 -1.60
N GLN A 210 -14.22 8.71 -1.57
CA GLN A 210 -15.34 9.66 -1.58
C GLN A 210 -15.22 10.70 -0.45
N ARG A 211 -14.90 10.26 0.77
CA ARG A 211 -14.74 11.12 1.94
C ARG A 211 -13.61 12.14 1.73
N LEU A 212 -12.44 11.70 1.28
CA LEU A 212 -11.29 12.59 1.06
C LEU A 212 -11.61 13.64 -0.01
N VAL A 213 -12.21 13.24 -1.13
CA VAL A 213 -12.60 14.16 -2.20
C VAL A 213 -13.66 15.15 -1.74
N ARG A 214 -14.65 14.73 -0.95
CA ARG A 214 -15.66 15.63 -0.35
C ARG A 214 -15.03 16.67 0.59
N GLN A 215 -13.95 16.30 1.31
CA GLN A 215 -13.26 17.21 2.24
C GLN A 215 -12.33 18.20 1.51
N THR A 216 -11.84 17.83 0.34
CA THR A 216 -10.86 18.62 -0.41
C THR A 216 -11.44 19.34 -1.63
N GLU A 217 -12.51 18.82 -2.23
CA GLU A 217 -13.17 19.38 -3.42
C GLU A 217 -12.15 19.77 -4.51
N PRO A 218 -11.34 18.80 -5.01
CA PRO A 218 -10.37 19.10 -6.05
C PRO A 218 -11.07 19.44 -7.36
N VAL A 219 -10.42 20.20 -8.24
CA VAL A 219 -10.97 20.49 -9.59
C VAL A 219 -11.18 19.20 -10.38
N LEU A 220 -10.22 18.27 -10.28
CA LEU A 220 -10.25 16.96 -10.91
C LEU A 220 -9.82 15.89 -9.90
N ALA A 221 -10.55 14.80 -9.80
CA ALA A 221 -10.19 13.63 -9.02
C ALA A 221 -10.02 12.41 -9.94
N ALA A 222 -9.01 11.58 -9.68
CA ALA A 222 -8.69 10.41 -10.48
C ALA A 222 -8.40 9.19 -9.60
N PRO A 223 -9.17 8.10 -9.71
CA PRO A 223 -8.77 6.80 -9.19
C PRO A 223 -7.50 6.30 -9.88
N PHE A 224 -6.53 5.80 -9.09
CA PHE A 224 -5.29 5.24 -9.59
C PHE A 224 -4.68 4.23 -8.58
N ALA A 225 -3.40 3.86 -8.73
CA ALA A 225 -2.70 2.89 -7.88
C ALA A 225 -3.41 1.52 -7.86
N GLY A 226 -3.44 0.88 -8.99
CA GLY A 226 -3.96 -0.48 -9.18
C GLY A 226 -5.22 -0.57 -10.04
N PRO A 227 -5.71 -1.79 -10.22
CA PRO A 227 -5.11 -3.04 -9.77
C PRO A 227 -3.91 -3.49 -10.62
N PRO A 228 -3.01 -4.35 -10.10
CA PRO A 228 -2.06 -5.09 -10.91
C PRO A 228 -2.73 -6.30 -11.56
N CYS A 229 -2.04 -6.96 -12.51
CA CYS A 229 -2.42 -8.30 -12.99
C CYS A 229 -1.31 -9.32 -12.69
N PHE A 230 -1.66 -10.61 -12.78
CA PHE A 230 -0.81 -11.74 -12.43
C PHE A 230 -0.59 -12.60 -13.67
N LEU A 231 0.68 -12.77 -14.08
CA LEU A 231 1.03 -13.44 -15.36
C LEU A 231 1.76 -14.77 -15.15
N ASP A 232 2.37 -14.98 -13.97
CA ASP A 232 3.05 -16.21 -13.61
C ASP A 232 2.03 -17.30 -13.26
N ALA A 233 2.26 -18.53 -13.75
CA ALA A 233 1.40 -19.70 -13.54
C ALA A 233 1.13 -20.01 -12.04
N GLU A 234 2.07 -19.66 -11.13
CA GLU A 234 1.87 -19.85 -9.68
C GLU A 234 0.76 -18.94 -9.14
N VAL A 235 0.62 -17.73 -9.70
CA VAL A 235 -0.29 -16.69 -9.18
C VAL A 235 -1.37 -16.24 -10.18
N GLU A 236 -1.37 -16.72 -11.44
CA GLU A 236 -2.33 -16.30 -12.47
C GLU A 236 -3.80 -16.54 -12.08
N HIS A 237 -4.05 -17.57 -11.26
CA HIS A 237 -5.39 -17.85 -10.73
C HIS A 237 -5.95 -16.71 -9.87
N LEU A 238 -5.09 -15.80 -9.38
CA LEU A 238 -5.48 -14.65 -8.58
C LEU A 238 -6.11 -13.53 -9.42
N ASN A 239 -6.02 -13.57 -10.76
CA ASN A 239 -6.67 -12.57 -11.61
C ASN A 239 -8.20 -12.49 -11.40
N ARG A 240 -8.83 -13.48 -10.75
CA ARG A 240 -10.23 -13.41 -10.30
C ARG A 240 -10.51 -12.23 -9.36
N VAL A 241 -9.47 -11.67 -8.68
CA VAL A 241 -9.64 -10.50 -7.81
C VAL A 241 -9.96 -9.22 -8.58
N LEU A 242 -9.78 -9.24 -9.92
CA LEU A 242 -10.07 -8.15 -10.84
C LEU A 242 -11.53 -8.20 -11.36
N ASP A 243 -12.31 -9.24 -11.03
CA ASP A 243 -13.66 -9.40 -11.53
C ASP A 243 -14.55 -8.22 -11.12
N GLN A 244 -15.21 -7.60 -12.09
CA GLN A 244 -15.96 -6.36 -11.87
C GLN A 244 -17.10 -6.53 -10.86
N ALA A 245 -17.74 -7.71 -10.85
CA ALA A 245 -18.88 -8.00 -9.99
C ALA A 245 -18.48 -8.24 -8.53
N ASP A 246 -17.47 -9.10 -8.27
CA ASP A 246 -17.17 -9.62 -6.95
C ASP A 246 -15.68 -9.63 -6.57
N GLY A 247 -14.80 -9.16 -7.47
CA GLY A 247 -13.37 -9.04 -7.21
C GLY A 247 -13.07 -8.06 -6.06
N ALA A 248 -12.01 -8.38 -5.30
CA ALA A 248 -11.57 -7.54 -4.17
C ALA A 248 -10.94 -6.22 -4.64
N PHE A 249 -10.37 -6.20 -5.84
CA PHE A 249 -9.67 -5.04 -6.41
C PHE A 249 -10.54 -4.37 -7.45
N CYS A 250 -10.95 -3.15 -7.13
CA CYS A 250 -11.78 -2.34 -8.03
C CYS A 250 -10.91 -1.73 -9.12
N ASP A 251 -11.22 -2.00 -10.40
CA ASP A 251 -10.58 -1.28 -11.49
C ASP A 251 -11.00 0.20 -11.51
N PRO A 252 -10.20 1.10 -12.13
CA PRO A 252 -10.46 2.52 -12.08
C PRO A 252 -11.72 2.95 -12.87
N GLU A 253 -12.22 2.18 -13.84
CA GLU A 253 -13.48 2.48 -14.53
C GLU A 253 -14.68 2.21 -13.63
N VAL A 254 -14.72 1.04 -12.96
CA VAL A 254 -15.76 0.70 -11.96
C VAL A 254 -15.70 1.67 -10.78
N ALA A 255 -14.50 2.00 -10.28
CA ALA A 255 -14.33 2.98 -9.20
C ALA A 255 -14.88 4.35 -9.60
N THR A 256 -14.54 4.84 -10.79
CA THR A 256 -15.00 6.13 -11.31
C THR A 256 -16.52 6.15 -11.47
N GLY A 257 -17.12 5.07 -11.98
CA GLY A 257 -18.56 4.93 -12.10
C GLY A 257 -19.27 5.04 -10.75
N TRP A 258 -18.82 4.27 -9.76
CA TRP A 258 -19.37 4.31 -8.41
C TRP A 258 -19.23 5.69 -7.76
N LEU A 259 -18.04 6.32 -7.90
CA LEU A 259 -17.76 7.63 -7.32
C LEU A 259 -18.58 8.76 -7.96
N ARG A 260 -18.81 8.72 -9.28
CA ARG A 260 -19.71 9.65 -9.98
C ARG A 260 -21.14 9.56 -9.47
N GLU A 261 -21.63 8.36 -9.23
CA GLU A 261 -22.97 8.13 -8.66
C GLU A 261 -23.10 8.70 -7.24
N HIS A 262 -22.07 8.51 -6.40
CA HIS A 262 -22.10 8.84 -4.97
C HIS A 262 -21.57 10.25 -4.64
N LEU A 263 -20.97 10.93 -5.62
CA LEU A 263 -20.53 12.34 -5.54
C LEU A 263 -20.66 13.01 -6.92
N PRO A 264 -21.90 13.24 -7.41
CA PRO A 264 -22.15 13.63 -8.81
C PRO A 264 -21.68 15.03 -9.16
N GLY A 265 -21.47 15.92 -8.17
CA GLY A 265 -20.96 17.27 -8.39
C GLY A 265 -19.45 17.36 -8.63
N GLN A 266 -18.71 16.26 -8.42
CA GLN A 266 -17.26 16.21 -8.59
C GLN A 266 -16.89 15.76 -10.01
N ARG A 267 -15.90 16.41 -10.62
CA ARG A 267 -15.30 15.91 -11.86
C ARG A 267 -14.37 14.75 -11.54
N TRP A 268 -14.68 13.57 -12.12
CA TRP A 268 -13.92 12.34 -12.01
C TRP A 268 -13.41 11.89 -13.38
N GLU A 269 -12.13 11.48 -13.45
CA GLU A 269 -11.55 10.91 -14.66
C GLU A 269 -10.84 9.60 -14.37
N CYS A 270 -11.01 8.65 -15.29
CA CYS A 270 -10.22 7.43 -15.33
C CYS A 270 -9.10 7.64 -16.35
N PHE A 271 -7.86 7.62 -15.90
CA PHE A 271 -6.68 7.71 -16.74
C PHE A 271 -6.11 6.32 -17.02
N LYS A 272 -5.58 6.15 -18.23
CA LYS A 272 -4.82 4.98 -18.66
C LYS A 272 -3.39 5.42 -19.01
N PRO A 273 -2.40 4.49 -19.08
CA PRO A 273 -1.02 4.86 -19.38
C PRO A 273 -0.89 5.70 -20.67
N GLY A 274 -0.23 6.83 -20.59
CA GLY A 274 -0.08 7.81 -21.67
C GLY A 274 -1.15 8.89 -21.75
N ASP A 275 -2.27 8.76 -21.00
CA ASP A 275 -3.25 9.85 -20.89
C ASP A 275 -2.64 11.03 -20.13
N ALA A 276 -2.90 12.25 -20.61
CA ALA A 276 -2.37 13.47 -20.01
C ALA A 276 -3.45 14.50 -19.75
N VAL A 277 -3.25 15.34 -18.73
CA VAL A 277 -4.10 16.51 -18.44
C VAL A 277 -3.27 17.77 -18.33
N ASP A 278 -3.66 18.81 -19.05
CA ASP A 278 -3.17 20.18 -18.87
C ASP A 278 -3.91 20.81 -17.67
N LEU A 279 -3.18 21.20 -16.64
CA LEU A 279 -3.79 21.71 -15.40
C LEU A 279 -4.27 23.17 -15.50
N ASP A 280 -3.86 23.91 -16.53
CA ASP A 280 -4.34 25.29 -16.75
C ASP A 280 -5.71 25.30 -17.45
N THR A 281 -5.84 24.47 -18.49
CA THR A 281 -7.06 24.39 -19.31
C THR A 281 -8.03 23.33 -18.83
N GLY A 282 -7.53 22.29 -18.15
CA GLY A 282 -8.28 21.08 -17.79
C GLY A 282 -8.55 20.17 -19.00
N GLU A 283 -7.87 20.39 -20.14
CA GLU A 283 -7.97 19.54 -21.32
C GLU A 283 -7.26 18.20 -21.08
N ILE A 284 -7.89 17.12 -21.55
CA ILE A 284 -7.37 15.77 -21.44
C ILE A 284 -7.02 15.24 -22.82
N THR A 285 -5.78 14.84 -23.00
CA THR A 285 -5.30 14.12 -24.18
C THR A 285 -5.29 12.63 -23.87
N ARG A 286 -5.96 11.84 -24.70
CA ARG A 286 -6.00 10.38 -24.55
C ARG A 286 -4.91 9.71 -25.37
N ASP A 287 -4.21 8.77 -24.79
CA ASP A 287 -3.22 7.95 -25.50
C ASP A 287 -3.94 7.00 -26.47
N PRO A 288 -3.57 6.95 -27.75
CA PRO A 288 -4.27 6.15 -28.75
C PRO A 288 -4.13 4.64 -28.54
N VAL A 289 -3.03 4.17 -27.92
CA VAL A 289 -2.80 2.75 -27.63
C VAL A 289 -3.66 2.33 -26.43
N SER A 290 -3.64 3.12 -25.37
CA SER A 290 -4.44 2.87 -24.17
C SER A 290 -5.93 3.10 -24.34
N ALA A 291 -6.34 3.95 -25.28
CA ALA A 291 -7.75 4.28 -25.52
C ALA A 291 -8.59 3.06 -25.96
N VAL A 292 -7.97 2.08 -26.62
CA VAL A 292 -8.66 0.84 -27.06
C VAL A 292 -8.67 -0.27 -26.00
N PHE A 293 -8.00 -0.07 -24.86
CA PHE A 293 -8.00 -1.03 -23.75
C PHE A 293 -9.34 -0.98 -22.99
N SER A 294 -9.87 -2.16 -22.63
CA SER A 294 -11.07 -2.32 -21.82
C SER A 294 -10.77 -3.11 -20.54
N PHE A 295 -11.29 -2.65 -19.42
CA PHE A 295 -11.26 -3.38 -18.14
C PHE A 295 -12.34 -4.47 -18.06
N ALA A 296 -13.24 -4.61 -19.05
CA ALA A 296 -14.33 -5.58 -19.01
C ALA A 296 -13.82 -7.03 -18.89
N ASP A 297 -14.53 -7.83 -18.10
CA ASP A 297 -14.12 -9.20 -17.74
C ASP A 297 -13.97 -10.12 -18.97
N ASP A 298 -14.82 -9.94 -19.99
CA ASP A 298 -14.79 -10.74 -21.23
C ASP A 298 -13.55 -10.46 -22.11
N ALA A 299 -13.00 -9.25 -22.06
CA ALA A 299 -11.78 -8.87 -22.79
C ALA A 299 -10.49 -9.31 -22.08
N ARG A 300 -10.53 -9.54 -20.78
CA ARG A 300 -9.35 -9.74 -19.93
C ARG A 300 -8.58 -11.01 -20.25
N GLY A 301 -9.26 -12.13 -20.47
CA GLY A 301 -8.62 -13.43 -20.61
C GLY A 301 -7.62 -13.51 -21.77
N ASP A 302 -8.00 -13.02 -22.96
CA ASP A 302 -7.12 -12.99 -24.15
C ASP A 302 -5.98 -11.98 -23.98
N TYR A 303 -6.25 -10.87 -23.35
CA TYR A 303 -5.25 -9.86 -23.06
C TYR A 303 -4.16 -10.40 -22.15
N LEU A 304 -4.52 -11.02 -21.02
CA LEU A 304 -3.56 -11.56 -20.06
C LEU A 304 -2.74 -12.72 -20.64
N ARG A 305 -3.34 -13.61 -21.46
CA ARG A 305 -2.57 -14.68 -22.11
C ARG A 305 -1.49 -14.15 -23.04
N ARG A 306 -1.79 -13.14 -23.85
CA ARG A 306 -0.80 -12.49 -24.73
C ARG A 306 0.29 -11.80 -23.90
N TYR A 307 -0.11 -11.06 -22.86
CA TYR A 307 0.83 -10.37 -21.99
C TYR A 307 1.76 -11.35 -21.27
N ALA A 308 1.23 -12.47 -20.74
CA ALA A 308 2.03 -13.53 -20.12
C ALA A 308 3.05 -14.14 -21.09
N ALA A 309 2.66 -14.38 -22.35
CA ALA A 309 3.56 -14.88 -23.38
C ALA A 309 4.72 -13.89 -23.65
N ASP A 310 4.43 -12.59 -23.72
CA ASP A 310 5.44 -11.54 -23.92
C ASP A 310 6.40 -11.42 -22.72
N ARG A 311 5.96 -11.77 -21.51
CA ARG A 311 6.73 -11.68 -20.26
C ARG A 311 7.36 -13.00 -19.81
N ALA A 312 7.12 -14.10 -20.51
CA ALA A 312 7.57 -15.44 -20.10
C ALA A 312 9.08 -15.50 -19.79
N GLY A 313 9.92 -14.86 -20.61
CA GLY A 313 11.36 -14.81 -20.38
C GLY A 313 11.75 -14.04 -19.12
N ALA A 314 11.08 -12.92 -18.82
CA ALA A 314 11.31 -12.12 -17.63
C ALA A 314 10.89 -12.87 -16.37
N ILE A 315 9.72 -13.52 -16.41
CA ILE A 315 9.20 -14.35 -15.30
C ILE A 315 10.17 -15.53 -15.03
N ALA A 316 10.62 -16.22 -16.07
CA ALA A 316 11.60 -17.30 -15.92
C ALA A 316 12.92 -16.83 -15.30
N GLY A 317 13.37 -15.60 -15.64
CA GLY A 317 14.54 -14.98 -15.03
C GLY A 317 14.37 -14.77 -13.53
N VAL A 318 13.24 -14.20 -13.08
CA VAL A 318 12.95 -14.02 -11.66
C VAL A 318 12.96 -15.36 -10.91
N LEU A 319 12.35 -16.41 -11.48
CA LEU A 319 12.37 -17.75 -10.88
C LEU A 319 13.80 -18.33 -10.77
N ALA A 320 14.65 -18.08 -11.76
CA ALA A 320 16.03 -18.54 -11.76
C ALA A 320 16.88 -17.84 -10.69
N ASP A 321 16.59 -16.57 -10.39
CA ASP A 321 17.28 -15.78 -9.35
C ASP A 321 16.91 -16.24 -7.92
N HIS A 322 15.88 -17.09 -7.77
CA HIS A 322 15.43 -17.65 -6.50
C HIS A 322 15.51 -19.20 -6.51
N PRO A 323 16.72 -19.77 -6.45
CA PRO A 323 16.91 -21.22 -6.46
C PRO A 323 16.37 -21.86 -5.19
N GLU A 324 16.15 -23.18 -5.23
CA GLU A 324 15.79 -23.95 -4.04
C GLU A 324 16.90 -23.86 -2.98
N PRO A 325 16.55 -23.76 -1.68
CA PRO A 325 17.53 -23.62 -0.60
C PRO A 325 18.30 -24.91 -0.32
N GLY A 326 19.37 -24.79 0.46
CA GLY A 326 20.11 -25.91 1.03
C GLY A 326 19.48 -26.48 2.30
N PRO A 327 20.09 -27.56 2.87
CA PRO A 327 19.55 -28.27 4.04
C PRO A 327 19.59 -27.47 5.35
N ASP A 328 20.26 -26.33 5.39
CA ASP A 328 20.38 -25.43 6.53
C ASP A 328 19.24 -24.42 6.65
N LEU A 329 18.15 -24.58 5.88
CA LEU A 329 17.03 -23.64 5.84
C LEU A 329 16.39 -23.43 7.23
N PHE A 330 16.17 -24.51 8.00
CA PHE A 330 15.61 -24.40 9.35
C PHE A 330 16.54 -23.68 10.33
N ASP A 331 17.84 -23.89 10.23
CA ASP A 331 18.83 -23.20 11.08
C ASP A 331 18.83 -21.69 10.79
N ARG A 332 18.78 -21.31 9.51
CA ARG A 332 18.67 -19.89 9.10
C ARG A 332 17.35 -19.27 9.56
N PHE A 333 16.24 -20.00 9.45
CA PHE A 333 14.94 -19.58 9.96
C PHE A 333 14.99 -19.32 11.47
N THR A 334 15.56 -20.24 12.22
CA THR A 334 15.73 -20.11 13.68
C THR A 334 16.58 -18.90 14.03
N ALA A 335 17.72 -18.72 13.38
CA ALA A 335 18.59 -17.56 13.59
C ALA A 335 17.90 -16.23 13.24
N HIS A 336 17.11 -16.20 12.16
CA HIS A 336 16.36 -15.02 11.75
C HIS A 336 15.34 -14.58 12.82
N PHE A 337 14.52 -15.52 13.31
CA PHE A 337 13.53 -15.21 14.35
C PHE A 337 14.16 -14.91 15.71
N ALA A 338 15.28 -15.54 16.06
CA ALA A 338 16.04 -15.18 17.26
C ALA A 338 16.49 -13.70 17.20
N ARG A 339 16.95 -13.23 16.04
CA ARG A 339 17.29 -11.81 15.83
C ARG A 339 16.07 -10.91 15.96
N LEU A 340 14.94 -11.24 15.34
CA LEU A 340 13.69 -10.48 15.45
C LEU A 340 13.18 -10.38 16.89
N GLY A 341 13.29 -11.48 17.65
CA GLY A 341 12.91 -11.52 19.07
C GLY A 341 13.69 -10.56 19.96
N GLY A 342 14.89 -10.14 19.56
CA GLY A 342 15.70 -9.15 20.28
C GLY A 342 15.39 -7.68 19.93
N LEU A 343 14.47 -7.39 19.03
CA LEU A 343 14.25 -6.02 18.54
C LEU A 343 13.28 -5.20 19.40
N SER A 344 12.22 -5.81 19.94
CA SER A 344 11.20 -5.09 20.71
C SER A 344 10.37 -6.00 21.61
N ASP A 345 10.53 -5.88 22.91
CA ASP A 345 9.66 -6.56 23.89
C ASP A 345 8.21 -6.08 23.81
N TYR A 346 7.98 -4.84 23.39
CA TYR A 346 6.64 -4.29 23.19
C TYR A 346 5.90 -5.09 22.13
N PHE A 347 6.51 -5.29 20.95
CA PHE A 347 5.92 -6.07 19.86
C PHE A 347 5.69 -7.53 20.26
N LEU A 348 6.64 -8.19 20.92
CA LEU A 348 6.47 -9.57 21.36
C LEU A 348 5.24 -9.73 22.28
N ARG A 349 5.08 -8.82 23.27
CA ARG A 349 3.89 -8.85 24.15
C ARG A 349 2.59 -8.60 23.43
N ARG A 350 2.59 -7.77 22.37
CA ARG A 350 1.39 -7.46 21.57
C ARG A 350 1.04 -8.60 20.60
N ILE A 351 2.02 -9.30 20.07
CA ILE A 351 1.82 -10.47 19.21
C ILE A 351 1.24 -11.62 20.05
N SER A 352 1.93 -12.06 21.09
CA SER A 352 1.49 -13.04 22.11
C SER A 352 0.70 -14.23 21.54
N MET A 353 1.26 -14.94 20.54
CA MET A 353 0.62 -16.07 19.86
C MET A 353 1.64 -17.06 19.28
N ILE A 354 1.16 -18.24 18.90
CA ILE A 354 1.92 -19.19 18.09
C ILE A 354 1.61 -18.95 16.61
N VAL A 355 2.66 -18.73 15.82
CA VAL A 355 2.61 -18.60 14.37
C VAL A 355 3.28 -19.81 13.73
N ARG A 356 2.55 -20.56 12.93
CA ARG A 356 3.08 -21.73 12.18
C ARG A 356 3.50 -21.31 10.78
N PHE A 357 4.67 -21.79 10.38
CA PHE A 357 5.17 -21.70 9.02
C PHE A 357 5.16 -23.10 8.39
N ASP A 358 4.28 -23.31 7.43
CA ASP A 358 4.25 -24.54 6.61
C ASP A 358 5.04 -24.26 5.32
N VAL A 359 6.29 -24.68 5.31
CA VAL A 359 7.24 -24.42 4.24
C VAL A 359 7.27 -25.59 3.28
N THR A 360 6.81 -25.40 2.05
CA THR A 360 6.73 -26.44 1.03
C THR A 360 8.00 -26.52 0.19
N GLY A 361 8.28 -27.68 -0.42
CA GLY A 361 9.45 -27.89 -1.28
C GLY A 361 10.67 -28.45 -0.54
N PRO A 362 11.85 -28.47 -1.21
CA PRO A 362 13.06 -29.04 -0.65
C PRO A 362 13.49 -28.38 0.66
N HIS A 363 13.84 -29.20 1.64
CA HIS A 363 14.26 -28.76 2.99
C HIS A 363 13.22 -27.92 3.76
N GLY A 364 11.97 -27.92 3.30
CA GLY A 364 10.83 -27.35 4.01
C GLY A 364 10.40 -28.21 5.21
N GLY A 365 9.29 -27.81 5.81
CA GLY A 365 8.71 -28.47 6.99
C GLY A 365 7.65 -27.58 7.64
N SER A 366 7.10 -28.04 8.76
CA SER A 366 6.20 -27.22 9.59
C SER A 366 6.94 -26.76 10.84
N TRP A 367 6.99 -25.44 11.05
CA TRP A 367 7.75 -24.82 12.12
C TRP A 367 6.88 -23.85 12.91
N ASP A 368 6.97 -23.91 14.23
CA ASP A 368 6.25 -23.00 15.12
C ASP A 368 7.18 -21.92 15.66
N VAL A 369 6.74 -20.67 15.56
CA VAL A 369 7.33 -19.52 16.24
C VAL A 369 6.38 -19.10 17.35
N ASP A 370 6.79 -19.30 18.59
CA ASP A 370 6.00 -18.97 19.77
C ASP A 370 6.42 -17.62 20.34
N PHE A 371 5.52 -16.64 20.27
CA PHE A 371 5.64 -15.29 20.82
C PHE A 371 5.00 -15.15 22.21
N SER A 372 4.72 -16.26 22.88
CA SER A 372 4.12 -16.24 24.22
C SER A 372 5.02 -15.54 25.25
N PRO A 373 4.45 -15.06 26.38
CA PRO A 373 5.25 -14.45 27.45
C PRO A 373 6.39 -15.36 27.91
N GLY A 374 7.61 -14.88 27.87
CA GLY A 374 8.82 -15.65 28.18
C GLY A 374 9.89 -15.55 27.10
N GLY A 375 9.58 -14.95 25.98
CA GLY A 375 10.47 -14.75 24.85
C GLY A 375 10.10 -15.56 23.62
N LEU A 376 10.66 -15.17 22.49
CA LEU A 376 10.42 -15.86 21.21
C LEU A 376 11.20 -17.17 21.17
N THR A 377 10.49 -18.26 20.83
CA THR A 377 11.12 -19.57 20.59
C THR A 377 10.71 -20.14 19.23
N VAL A 378 11.60 -20.93 18.64
CA VAL A 378 11.38 -21.58 17.34
C VAL A 378 11.58 -23.09 17.52
N ALA A 379 10.64 -23.89 17.02
CA ALA A 379 10.71 -25.35 17.08
C ALA A 379 10.06 -25.99 15.84
N GLN A 380 10.36 -27.26 15.60
CA GLN A 380 9.56 -28.09 14.69
C GLN A 380 8.12 -28.16 15.23
N ALA A 381 7.13 -28.05 14.35
CA ALA A 381 5.74 -28.06 14.75
C ALA A 381 5.34 -29.38 15.44
N SER A 382 4.63 -29.24 16.54
CA SER A 382 4.12 -30.42 17.28
C SER A 382 2.68 -30.74 16.88
N PRO A 383 2.31 -32.01 16.68
CA PRO A 383 0.97 -32.41 16.20
C PRO A 383 -0.20 -31.96 17.10
N GLY A 384 0.03 -31.67 18.37
CA GLY A 384 -0.99 -31.25 19.34
C GLY A 384 -1.15 -29.71 19.46
N VAL A 385 -0.29 -28.93 18.83
CA VAL A 385 -0.31 -27.46 18.92
C VAL A 385 -1.17 -26.90 17.81
N ARG A 386 -2.23 -26.14 18.18
CA ARG A 386 -3.06 -25.39 17.24
C ARG A 386 -2.51 -23.96 17.12
N PRO A 387 -1.98 -23.58 15.96
CA PRO A 387 -1.48 -22.21 15.77
C PRO A 387 -2.66 -21.21 15.65
N HIS A 388 -2.44 -19.98 16.11
CA HIS A 388 -3.39 -18.88 15.91
C HIS A 388 -3.25 -18.28 14.49
N TYR A 389 -2.06 -18.37 13.93
CA TYR A 389 -1.74 -17.88 12.60
C TYR A 389 -0.93 -18.94 11.85
N ARG A 390 -1.22 -19.15 10.58
CA ARG A 390 -0.44 -20.05 9.71
C ARG A 390 -0.07 -19.33 8.42
N ILE A 391 1.19 -19.44 8.05
CA ILE A 391 1.77 -18.90 6.83
C ILE A 391 2.32 -20.09 6.03
N THR A 392 1.75 -20.37 4.87
CA THR A 392 2.21 -21.42 3.96
C THR A 392 2.91 -20.78 2.77
N THR A 393 4.15 -21.13 2.49
CA THR A 393 4.93 -20.62 1.35
C THR A 393 5.97 -21.63 0.88
N ALA A 394 6.49 -21.46 -0.35
CA ALA A 394 7.56 -22.32 -0.84
C ALA A 394 8.92 -21.96 -0.21
N ALA A 395 9.75 -22.98 -0.02
CA ALA A 395 11.07 -22.85 0.58
C ALA A 395 11.96 -21.79 -0.09
N ARG A 396 11.92 -21.71 -1.43
CA ARG A 396 12.69 -20.71 -2.21
C ARG A 396 12.34 -19.26 -1.89
N TRP A 397 11.06 -18.99 -1.65
CA TRP A 397 10.60 -17.63 -1.32
C TRP A 397 10.98 -17.26 0.11
N LEU A 398 10.78 -18.17 1.05
CA LEU A 398 11.23 -17.96 2.43
C LEU A 398 12.75 -17.77 2.50
N ASP A 399 13.52 -18.56 1.76
CA ASP A 399 14.98 -18.42 1.69
C ASP A 399 15.43 -17.03 1.19
N GLY A 400 14.70 -16.46 0.26
CA GLY A 400 14.93 -15.09 -0.20
C GLY A 400 14.87 -14.07 0.94
N VAL A 401 13.89 -14.21 1.84
CA VAL A 401 13.76 -13.37 3.04
C VAL A 401 14.89 -13.63 4.03
N LEU A 402 15.16 -14.90 4.34
CA LEU A 402 16.17 -15.30 5.33
C LEU A 402 17.60 -14.90 4.93
N THR A 403 17.87 -14.81 3.63
CA THR A 403 19.15 -14.37 3.07
C THR A 403 19.23 -12.86 2.80
N GLY A 404 18.16 -12.11 3.05
CA GLY A 404 18.10 -10.67 2.82
C GLY A 404 18.02 -10.25 1.35
N ARG A 405 17.73 -11.19 0.43
CA ARG A 405 17.49 -10.87 -0.99
C ARG A 405 16.18 -10.12 -1.20
N MET A 406 15.21 -10.29 -0.29
CA MET A 406 13.94 -9.57 -0.27
C MET A 406 13.48 -9.28 1.15
N ALA A 407 12.56 -8.32 1.31
CA ALA A 407 11.88 -8.06 2.58
C ALA A 407 10.71 -9.04 2.80
N TRP A 408 10.26 -9.20 4.04
CA TRP A 408 9.03 -9.94 4.35
C TRP A 408 7.81 -9.37 3.62
N GLU A 409 7.75 -8.05 3.48
CA GLU A 409 6.64 -7.39 2.81
C GLU A 409 6.61 -7.69 1.32
N ASP A 410 7.77 -7.79 0.65
CA ASP A 410 7.85 -8.23 -0.75
C ASP A 410 7.24 -9.64 -0.92
N LEU A 411 7.47 -10.54 0.04
CA LEU A 411 6.86 -11.88 0.03
C LEU A 411 5.35 -11.81 0.29
N LEU A 412 4.90 -11.04 1.28
CA LEU A 412 3.48 -10.91 1.62
C LEU A 412 2.67 -10.34 0.44
N ILE A 413 3.19 -9.28 -0.21
CA ILE A 413 2.51 -8.61 -1.33
C ILE A 413 2.67 -9.39 -2.63
N SER A 414 3.68 -10.27 -2.77
CA SER A 414 3.80 -11.15 -3.95
C SER A 414 2.64 -12.13 -4.08
N PHE A 415 1.89 -12.36 -2.99
CA PHE A 415 0.82 -13.36 -2.91
C PHE A 415 1.28 -14.82 -3.15
N ARG A 416 2.60 -15.06 -3.09
CA ARG A 416 3.19 -16.41 -3.20
C ARG A 416 3.15 -17.14 -1.85
N LEU A 417 2.03 -16.98 -1.14
CA LEU A 417 1.76 -17.58 0.15
C LEU A 417 0.25 -17.77 0.38
N SER A 418 -0.10 -18.66 1.29
CA SER A 418 -1.46 -18.82 1.83
C SER A 418 -1.44 -18.51 3.32
N LEU A 419 -2.48 -17.87 3.81
CA LEU A 419 -2.62 -17.44 5.18
C LEU A 419 -3.88 -18.02 5.82
N TYR A 420 -3.75 -18.44 7.07
CA TYR A 420 -4.88 -18.82 7.92
C TYR A 420 -4.73 -18.17 9.28
N ARG A 421 -5.82 -17.79 9.89
CA ARG A 421 -5.86 -17.29 11.27
C ARG A 421 -7.17 -17.68 11.96
N ASP A 422 -7.08 -17.97 13.25
CA ASP A 422 -8.22 -18.31 14.10
C ASP A 422 -7.96 -17.79 15.52
N PRO A 423 -8.76 -16.85 16.04
CA PRO A 423 -9.90 -16.19 15.37
C PRO A 423 -9.48 -15.32 14.18
N ASP A 424 -10.43 -14.98 13.29
CA ASP A 424 -10.19 -14.14 12.11
C ASP A 424 -9.95 -12.66 12.51
N VAL A 425 -8.84 -12.44 13.22
CA VAL A 425 -8.40 -11.15 13.75
C VAL A 425 -6.99 -10.87 13.25
N TYR A 426 -6.82 -9.73 12.55
CA TYR A 426 -5.53 -9.29 12.06
C TYR A 426 -4.59 -8.94 13.23
N ASN A 427 -3.33 -9.38 13.16
CA ASN A 427 -2.31 -8.99 14.13
C ASN A 427 -1.33 -8.00 13.49
N ASP A 428 -1.58 -6.72 13.74
CA ASP A 428 -0.81 -5.61 13.17
C ASP A 428 0.66 -5.63 13.62
N HIS A 429 0.90 -6.00 14.89
CA HIS A 429 2.27 -6.08 15.42
C HIS A 429 3.07 -7.26 14.85
N LEU A 430 2.43 -8.40 14.55
CA LEU A 430 3.11 -9.50 13.85
C LEU A 430 3.61 -9.04 12.47
N VAL A 431 2.71 -8.45 11.69
CA VAL A 431 3.07 -7.96 10.36
C VAL A 431 4.09 -6.83 10.45
N GLY A 432 3.92 -5.89 11.38
CA GLY A 432 4.86 -4.79 11.61
C GLY A 432 6.25 -5.25 12.03
N LEU A 433 6.36 -6.30 12.89
CA LEU A 433 7.64 -6.88 13.26
C LEU A 433 8.37 -7.48 12.06
N LEU A 434 7.64 -8.24 11.23
CA LEU A 434 8.19 -8.85 10.02
C LEU A 434 8.60 -7.77 9.00
N LYS A 435 7.72 -6.81 8.73
CA LYS A 435 7.92 -5.73 7.75
C LYS A 435 9.13 -4.87 8.09
N HIS A 436 9.15 -4.30 9.27
CA HIS A 436 10.18 -3.32 9.64
C HIS A 436 11.51 -3.97 10.00
N ALA A 437 11.50 -5.05 10.80
CA ALA A 437 12.66 -5.83 11.20
C ALA A 437 13.85 -4.99 11.73
N ASN A 438 13.60 -3.77 12.25
CA ASN A 438 14.60 -2.87 12.81
C ASN A 438 14.07 -2.12 14.04
N ALA A 439 14.92 -1.93 15.06
CA ALA A 439 14.53 -1.33 16.33
C ALA A 439 14.00 0.12 16.20
N PRO A 440 14.64 1.05 15.46
CA PRO A 440 14.14 2.43 15.35
C PRO A 440 12.69 2.54 14.82
N ALA A 441 12.31 1.74 13.85
CA ALA A 441 10.94 1.74 13.33
C ALA A 441 9.94 1.18 14.35
N LEU A 442 10.31 0.09 15.06
CA LEU A 442 9.46 -0.50 16.09
C LEU A 442 9.30 0.43 17.30
N GLU A 443 10.35 1.13 17.72
CA GLU A 443 10.32 2.15 18.77
C GLU A 443 9.41 3.33 18.40
N ALA A 444 9.41 3.75 17.14
CA ALA A 444 8.52 4.81 16.67
C ALA A 444 7.04 4.40 16.77
N VAL A 445 6.71 3.13 16.47
CA VAL A 445 5.35 2.57 16.65
C VAL A 445 4.97 2.56 18.13
N GLU A 446 5.84 2.05 19.01
CA GLU A 446 5.60 2.02 20.46
C GLU A 446 5.37 3.43 21.01
N ALA A 447 6.21 4.39 20.63
CA ALA A 447 6.09 5.78 21.05
C ALA A 447 4.77 6.41 20.57
N TYR A 448 4.35 6.14 19.31
CA TYR A 448 3.09 6.61 18.78
C TYR A 448 1.90 6.01 19.53
N GLU A 449 1.88 4.68 19.75
CA GLU A 449 0.77 4.01 20.40
C GLU A 449 0.63 4.35 21.89
N THR A 450 1.75 4.58 22.60
CA THR A 450 1.75 4.91 24.03
C THR A 450 1.59 6.39 24.31
N GLY A 451 1.97 7.27 23.37
CA GLY A 451 1.92 8.73 23.48
C GLY A 451 0.64 9.38 22.96
N ARG A 452 -0.40 8.61 22.60
CA ARG A 452 -1.64 9.16 22.03
C ARG A 452 -2.39 10.04 23.02
N ASP A 453 -2.88 11.19 22.51
CA ASP A 453 -3.78 12.08 23.25
C ASP A 453 -5.25 11.67 23.00
N GLU A 454 -5.96 11.25 24.05
CA GLU A 454 -7.38 10.90 24.02
C GLU A 454 -8.25 11.99 24.69
N SER A 455 -7.73 13.19 24.90
CA SER A 455 -8.46 14.27 25.57
C SER A 455 -9.63 14.81 24.76
N GLU A 456 -9.53 14.83 23.42
CA GLU A 456 -10.63 15.19 22.56
C GLU A 456 -11.60 14.00 22.39
N ARG A 457 -12.86 14.22 22.79
CA ARG A 457 -13.88 13.17 22.77
C ARG A 457 -15.11 13.59 21.98
N ILE A 458 -15.85 12.60 21.47
CA ILE A 458 -17.11 12.79 20.75
C ILE A 458 -18.16 11.84 21.29
N VAL A 459 -19.43 12.24 21.13
CA VAL A 459 -20.55 11.37 21.44
C VAL A 459 -21.11 10.78 20.14
N VAL A 460 -21.15 9.45 20.08
CA VAL A 460 -21.79 8.70 19.00
C VAL A 460 -23.04 8.01 19.51
N ALA A 461 -24.00 7.75 18.62
CA ALA A 461 -25.25 7.08 18.97
C ALA A 461 -25.55 5.94 18.01
N ASP A 462 -26.07 4.84 18.55
CA ASP A 462 -26.57 3.70 17.80
C ASP A 462 -27.78 3.06 18.51
N ALA A 463 -28.85 2.80 17.76
CA ALA A 463 -30.08 2.16 18.26
C ALA A 463 -30.62 2.77 19.57
N GLY A 464 -30.45 4.08 19.80
CA GLY A 464 -30.89 4.79 20.98
C GLY A 464 -29.90 4.80 22.17
N ALA A 465 -28.84 4.02 22.12
CA ALA A 465 -27.72 4.11 23.06
C ALA A 465 -26.73 5.21 22.64
N ARG A 466 -26.07 5.82 23.62
CA ARG A 466 -25.06 6.86 23.40
C ARG A 466 -23.75 6.48 24.06
N TYR A 467 -22.65 6.78 23.37
CA TYR A 467 -21.31 6.43 23.84
C TYR A 467 -20.38 7.63 23.68
N ASP A 468 -19.61 7.91 24.72
CA ASP A 468 -18.51 8.86 24.71
C ASP A 468 -17.21 8.12 24.36
N ILE A 469 -16.57 8.50 23.24
CA ILE A 469 -15.38 7.85 22.72
C ILE A 469 -14.30 8.89 22.36
N PRO A 470 -13.02 8.52 22.28
CA PRO A 470 -11.98 9.38 21.70
C PRO A 470 -12.37 9.83 20.30
N ARG A 471 -12.11 11.09 19.98
CA ARG A 471 -12.37 11.65 18.65
C ARG A 471 -11.54 11.00 17.56
N TYR A 472 -10.32 10.63 17.89
CA TYR A 472 -9.37 10.09 16.93
C TYR A 472 -9.22 8.58 17.06
N CYS A 473 -9.19 7.91 15.90
CA CYS A 473 -8.99 6.46 15.82
C CYS A 473 -7.64 6.08 16.45
N PRO A 474 -7.62 5.11 17.38
CA PRO A 474 -6.38 4.73 18.07
C PRO A 474 -5.32 4.14 17.15
N HIS A 475 -5.69 3.64 15.96
CA HIS A 475 -4.72 3.08 15.00
C HIS A 475 -3.92 4.18 14.28
N ALA A 476 -4.59 5.08 13.55
CA ALA A 476 -3.90 6.05 12.67
C ALA A 476 -4.51 7.46 12.74
N GLY A 477 -5.14 7.84 13.85
CA GLY A 477 -5.56 9.22 14.12
C GLY A 477 -6.65 9.77 13.20
N GLU A 478 -7.44 8.94 12.52
CA GLU A 478 -8.60 9.42 11.74
C GLU A 478 -9.63 10.06 12.65
N ASP A 479 -10.16 11.22 12.27
CA ASP A 479 -11.24 11.90 12.98
C ASP A 479 -12.56 11.10 12.82
N LEU A 480 -12.92 10.34 13.85
CA LEU A 480 -14.09 9.48 13.85
C LEU A 480 -15.41 10.25 13.77
N SER A 481 -15.43 11.57 14.04
CA SER A 481 -16.64 12.39 13.87
C SER A 481 -17.07 12.54 12.41
N VAL A 482 -16.15 12.38 11.47
CA VAL A 482 -16.36 12.54 10.03
C VAL A 482 -15.84 11.37 9.20
N GLY A 483 -14.92 10.56 9.76
CA GLY A 483 -14.24 9.44 9.12
C GLY A 483 -14.71 8.07 9.59
N SER A 484 -15.94 7.93 10.08
CA SER A 484 -16.46 6.66 10.57
C SER A 484 -17.90 6.39 10.14
N VAL A 485 -18.31 5.13 10.31
CA VAL A 485 -19.70 4.68 10.20
C VAL A 485 -20.07 3.92 11.47
N VAL A 486 -21.19 4.32 12.10
CA VAL A 486 -21.75 3.65 13.28
C VAL A 486 -22.92 2.78 12.86
N ARG A 487 -22.87 1.50 13.23
CA ARG A 487 -23.97 0.53 13.00
C ARG A 487 -23.79 -0.71 13.88
N ASP A 488 -24.90 -1.31 14.26
CA ASP A 488 -24.95 -2.60 14.98
C ASP A 488 -24.04 -2.63 16.23
N GLY A 489 -24.06 -1.57 17.05
CA GLY A 489 -23.25 -1.43 18.25
C GLY A 489 -21.75 -1.24 18.00
N ARG A 490 -21.35 -0.92 16.76
CA ARG A 490 -19.96 -0.82 16.35
C ARG A 490 -19.67 0.51 15.66
N ILE A 491 -18.44 0.99 15.79
CA ILE A 491 -17.92 2.09 14.99
C ILE A 491 -16.82 1.57 14.06
N HIS A 492 -16.94 1.85 12.76
CA HIS A 492 -16.00 1.48 11.72
C HIS A 492 -15.21 2.70 11.24
N CYS A 493 -13.91 2.69 11.45
CA CYS A 493 -13.00 3.71 10.89
C CYS A 493 -12.85 3.50 9.38
N LEU A 494 -13.10 4.54 8.59
CA LEU A 494 -13.06 4.44 7.11
C LEU A 494 -11.63 4.51 6.54
N ALA A 495 -10.63 4.90 7.33
CA ALA A 495 -9.25 4.94 6.86
C ALA A 495 -8.68 3.53 6.67
N HIS A 496 -8.75 2.67 7.71
CA HIS A 496 -8.16 1.33 7.70
C HIS A 496 -9.16 0.20 7.95
N ASN A 497 -10.46 0.54 8.00
CA ASN A 497 -11.56 -0.40 8.22
C ASN A 497 -11.50 -1.15 9.58
N PHE A 498 -10.86 -0.55 10.60
CA PHE A 498 -10.91 -1.11 11.94
C PHE A 498 -12.29 -0.92 12.54
N ALA A 499 -12.80 -1.98 13.18
CA ALA A 499 -14.11 -2.01 13.81
C ALA A 499 -13.96 -2.13 15.32
N PHE A 500 -14.62 -1.23 16.05
CA PHE A 500 -14.58 -1.22 17.51
C PHE A 500 -15.99 -1.41 18.07
N ASP A 501 -16.11 -2.26 19.07
CA ASP A 501 -17.35 -2.41 19.86
C ASP A 501 -17.59 -1.15 20.69
N LEU A 502 -18.76 -0.54 20.58
CA LEU A 502 -19.07 0.70 21.28
C LEU A 502 -19.28 0.51 22.79
N ALA A 503 -19.68 -0.67 23.24
CA ALA A 503 -19.89 -0.93 24.65
C ALA A 503 -18.59 -1.20 25.41
N THR A 504 -17.67 -1.93 24.79
CA THR A 504 -16.40 -2.36 25.41
C THR A 504 -15.20 -1.53 24.97
N GLY A 505 -15.25 -0.93 23.77
CA GLY A 505 -14.12 -0.27 23.12
C GLY A 505 -13.16 -1.24 22.43
N GLU A 506 -13.42 -2.54 22.47
CA GLU A 506 -12.53 -3.57 21.90
C GLU A 506 -12.45 -3.46 20.38
N CYS A 507 -11.24 -3.56 19.82
CA CYS A 507 -11.05 -3.71 18.39
C CYS A 507 -11.38 -5.14 17.96
N LEU A 508 -12.41 -5.29 17.12
CA LEU A 508 -13.02 -6.58 16.82
C LEU A 508 -12.32 -7.36 15.69
N ASN A 509 -11.63 -6.67 14.78
CA ASN A 509 -11.04 -7.27 13.59
C ASN A 509 -9.53 -7.12 13.50
N ALA A 510 -8.90 -6.51 14.52
CA ALA A 510 -7.46 -6.43 14.64
C ALA A 510 -7.00 -6.48 16.10
N ARG A 511 -5.82 -7.07 16.36
CA ARG A 511 -5.10 -6.87 17.62
C ARG A 511 -4.34 -5.55 17.54
N ALA A 512 -5.07 -4.48 17.74
CA ALA A 512 -4.59 -3.11 17.79
C ALA A 512 -4.98 -2.48 19.13
N ALA A 513 -4.71 -1.20 19.29
CA ALA A 513 -5.15 -0.49 20.47
C ALA A 513 -6.68 -0.32 20.47
N ASN A 514 -7.30 -0.50 21.64
CA ASN A 514 -8.74 -0.36 21.83
C ASN A 514 -9.15 1.12 21.96
N LEU A 515 -10.44 1.43 21.70
CA LEU A 515 -11.04 2.70 22.07
C LEU A 515 -11.34 2.72 23.58
N THR A 516 -11.17 3.88 24.22
CA THR A 516 -11.69 4.09 25.58
C THR A 516 -13.13 4.54 25.51
N SER A 517 -14.08 3.59 25.46
CA SER A 517 -15.52 3.87 25.33
C SER A 517 -16.21 3.97 26.70
N ARG A 518 -17.22 4.84 26.80
CA ARG A 518 -18.07 5.02 28.00
C ARG A 518 -19.53 5.15 27.56
N ALA A 519 -20.41 4.30 28.08
CA ALA A 519 -21.84 4.46 27.90
C ALA A 519 -22.33 5.72 28.64
N LEU A 520 -23.28 6.48 28.03
CA LEU A 520 -23.87 7.71 28.58
C LEU A 520 -25.32 7.51 28.98
#